data_8999bde21957e26536ea984726608a7e
#
_entry.id   8999bde21957e26536ea984726608a7e
#
_cell.length_a   1.000
_cell.length_b   1.000
_cell.length_c   1.000
_cell.angle_alpha   90.00
_cell.angle_beta   90.00
_cell.angle_gamma   90.00
#
_symmetry.space_group_name_H-M   'P 1'
#
loop_
_entity.id
_entity.type
_entity.pdbx_description
1 polymer ?
#
loop_
_entity_poly.entity_id
_entity_poly.type
_entity_poly.pdbx_seq_one_letter_code
_entity_poly.pdbx_strand_id
1 'polypeptide(L)'
;ATYTFGGQKGATPEIQKELEEGMCNYRDIIKQQFNLDMDTIPGAGAAGGLGTALMVFLNGTLKSGIETVLDLVDFDEHLKDVDIVVTGEGATDWQSVFGKVMQGVGVHCKVHHIPAVAIVGSMGKGAEDIYAYGIESIITTVNGIMPLSDALEHAEDLYLGAARRLFKLLKAGMQISKA
;
A
#
# COMPACT_ATOMS: atom_id res chain seq x y z
N ALA A 1 0.80 6.12 15.03
CA ALA A 1 1.52 6.75 13.90
C ALA A 1 3.03 6.76 14.15
N THR A 2 3.45 7.25 15.30
CA THR A 2 4.86 7.54 15.64
C THR A 2 5.75 6.30 15.55
N TYR A 3 5.41 5.24 16.26
CA TYR A 3 6.18 4.00 16.24
C TYR A 3 6.10 3.23 14.92
N THR A 4 4.99 3.35 14.20
CA THR A 4 4.79 2.65 12.92
C THR A 4 5.63 3.28 11.79
N PHE A 5 5.67 4.61 11.73
CA PHE A 5 6.24 5.34 10.58
C PHE A 5 7.46 6.21 10.94
N GLY A 6 7.68 6.50 12.22
CA GLY A 6 8.75 7.40 12.67
C GLY A 6 10.15 6.90 12.29
N GLY A 7 10.42 5.60 12.46
CA GLY A 7 11.71 5.01 12.11
C GLY A 7 12.06 5.16 10.63
N GLN A 8 11.10 4.99 9.73
CA GLN A 8 11.28 5.20 8.28
C GLN A 8 11.56 6.67 7.92
N LYS A 9 11.17 7.59 8.78
CA LYS A 9 11.40 9.04 8.62
C LYS A 9 12.66 9.53 9.35
N GLY A 10 13.47 8.60 9.87
CA GLY A 10 14.75 8.90 10.51
C GLY A 10 14.67 9.16 12.03
N ALA A 11 13.52 8.92 12.67
CA ALA A 11 13.41 9.06 14.12
C ALA A 11 14.10 7.90 14.85
N THR A 12 15.04 8.23 15.77
CA THR A 12 15.61 7.25 16.71
C THR A 12 14.55 6.80 17.73
N PRO A 13 14.78 5.72 18.50
CA PRO A 13 13.85 5.30 19.55
C PRO A 13 13.54 6.40 20.57
N GLU A 14 14.53 7.20 20.93
CA GLU A 14 14.39 8.34 21.87
C GLU A 14 13.47 9.42 21.26
N ILE A 15 13.72 9.79 19.99
CA ILE A 15 12.91 10.75 19.25
C ILE A 15 11.48 10.24 19.08
N GLN A 16 11.30 8.94 18.79
CA GLN A 16 9.96 8.34 18.69
C GLN A 16 9.17 8.47 19.99
N LYS A 17 9.83 8.30 21.15
CA LYS A 17 9.19 8.47 22.45
C LYS A 17 8.74 9.93 22.67
N GLU A 18 9.61 10.90 22.39
CA GLU A 18 9.28 12.32 22.49
C GLU A 18 8.12 12.72 21.58
N LEU A 19 8.15 12.25 20.32
CA LEU A 19 7.07 12.48 19.37
C LEU A 19 5.75 11.85 19.82
N GLU A 20 5.78 10.66 20.44
CA GLU A 20 4.58 10.01 20.96
C GLU A 20 3.98 10.77 22.16
N GLU A 21 4.82 11.24 23.06
CA GLU A 21 4.39 12.12 24.17
C GLU A 21 3.72 13.40 23.63
N GLY A 22 4.30 14.00 22.59
CA GLY A 22 3.71 15.16 21.90
C GLY A 22 2.36 14.84 21.24
N MET A 23 2.26 13.70 20.58
CA MET A 23 1.00 13.22 19.96
C MET A 23 -0.09 12.94 21.01
N CYS A 24 0.26 12.34 22.13
CA CYS A 24 -0.68 12.15 23.25
C CYS A 24 -1.18 13.49 23.81
N ASN A 25 -0.29 14.43 24.05
CA ASN A 25 -0.67 15.77 24.50
C ASN A 25 -1.57 16.48 23.48
N TYR A 26 -1.26 16.40 22.19
CA TYR A 26 -2.08 16.96 21.11
C TYR A 26 -3.49 16.35 21.10
N ARG A 27 -3.60 15.01 21.17
CA ARG A 27 -4.87 14.32 21.29
C ARG A 27 -5.71 14.79 22.47
N ASP A 28 -5.07 14.91 23.65
CA ASP A 28 -5.75 15.28 24.89
C ASP A 28 -6.29 16.71 24.85
N ILE A 29 -5.51 17.64 24.26
CA ILE A 29 -5.95 19.03 24.04
C ILE A 29 -7.15 19.06 23.06
N ILE A 30 -7.10 18.32 21.94
CA ILE A 30 -8.21 18.25 20.99
C ILE A 30 -9.46 17.70 21.68
N LYS A 31 -9.34 16.63 22.45
CA LYS A 31 -10.44 16.05 23.18
C LYS A 31 -11.06 17.03 24.20
N GLN A 32 -10.21 17.76 24.91
CA GLN A 32 -10.65 18.75 25.91
C GLN A 32 -11.33 19.97 25.28
N GLN A 33 -10.79 20.51 24.19
CA GLN A 33 -11.29 21.77 23.62
C GLN A 33 -12.42 21.55 22.60
N PHE A 34 -12.41 20.44 21.86
CA PHE A 34 -13.36 20.21 20.78
C PHE A 34 -14.30 19.04 21.04
N ASN A 35 -14.15 18.34 22.19
CA ASN A 35 -14.93 17.15 22.55
C ASN A 35 -14.89 16.04 21.47
N LEU A 36 -13.75 15.90 20.77
CA LEU A 36 -13.51 14.92 19.73
C LEU A 36 -12.48 13.90 20.19
N ASP A 37 -12.81 12.61 20.11
CA ASP A 37 -11.90 11.52 20.40
C ASP A 37 -11.23 11.04 19.12
N MET A 38 -10.00 11.54 18.86
CA MET A 38 -9.27 11.26 17.62
C MET A 38 -8.75 9.83 17.53
N ASP A 39 -8.65 9.10 18.65
CA ASP A 39 -8.23 7.70 18.64
C ASP A 39 -9.27 6.78 17.97
N THR A 40 -10.52 7.22 17.87
CA THR A 40 -11.61 6.47 17.24
C THR A 40 -11.73 6.71 15.72
N ILE A 41 -10.98 7.68 15.18
CA ILE A 41 -11.12 8.10 13.79
C ILE A 41 -9.97 7.54 12.94
N PRO A 42 -10.26 6.62 11.99
CA PRO A 42 -9.24 6.12 11.07
C PRO A 42 -8.58 7.25 10.30
N GLY A 43 -7.24 7.23 10.25
CA GLY A 43 -6.47 8.25 9.53
C GLY A 43 -6.17 9.53 10.32
N ALA A 44 -6.71 9.73 11.53
CA ALA A 44 -6.44 10.91 12.33
C ALA A 44 -4.95 11.15 12.60
N GLY A 45 -4.18 10.07 12.82
CA GLY A 45 -2.73 10.14 13.01
C GLY A 45 -1.92 10.31 11.72
N ALA A 46 -2.56 10.39 10.55
CA ALA A 46 -1.85 10.52 9.28
C ALA A 46 -0.98 11.77 9.24
N ALA A 47 0.20 11.64 8.60
CA ALA A 47 1.20 12.70 8.48
C ALA A 47 1.54 13.37 9.83
N GLY A 48 1.68 12.55 10.91
CA GLY A 48 2.03 13.05 12.23
C GLY A 48 0.95 13.91 12.90
N GLY A 49 -0.34 13.56 12.67
CA GLY A 49 -1.49 14.27 13.24
C GLY A 49 -2.05 15.39 12.37
N LEU A 50 -1.51 15.60 11.15
CA LEU A 50 -2.06 16.58 10.21
C LEU A 50 -3.50 16.24 9.83
N GLY A 51 -3.85 14.94 9.73
CA GLY A 51 -5.23 14.50 9.51
C GLY A 51 -6.19 15.07 10.55
N THR A 52 -5.84 14.98 11.83
CA THR A 52 -6.59 15.61 12.93
C THR A 52 -6.71 17.12 12.75
N ALA A 53 -5.61 17.82 12.44
CA ALA A 53 -5.64 19.26 12.26
C ALA A 53 -6.58 19.70 11.15
N LEU A 54 -6.56 19.01 10.00
CA LEU A 54 -7.46 19.29 8.88
C LEU A 54 -8.93 19.06 9.23
N MET A 55 -9.24 18.04 10.00
CA MET A 55 -10.60 17.78 10.45
C MET A 55 -11.08 18.84 11.44
N VAL A 56 -10.29 19.12 12.48
CA VAL A 56 -10.70 19.97 13.59
C VAL A 56 -10.75 21.46 13.20
N PHE A 57 -9.74 21.93 12.48
CA PHE A 57 -9.61 23.37 12.20
C PHE A 57 -10.18 23.79 10.84
N LEU A 58 -10.29 22.86 9.88
CA LEU A 58 -10.76 23.16 8.54
C LEU A 58 -12.02 22.38 8.13
N ASN A 59 -12.66 21.66 9.06
CA ASN A 59 -13.80 20.79 8.79
C ASN A 59 -13.53 19.78 7.65
N GLY A 60 -12.28 19.33 7.52
CA GLY A 60 -11.87 18.38 6.51
C GLY A 60 -12.47 16.99 6.76
N THR A 61 -12.72 16.25 5.70
CA THR A 61 -13.12 14.84 5.77
C THR A 61 -11.96 13.97 5.33
N LEU A 62 -11.57 13.00 6.17
CA LEU A 62 -10.55 12.02 5.82
C LEU A 62 -11.18 10.94 4.94
N LYS A 63 -10.53 10.65 3.82
CA LYS A 63 -10.88 9.56 2.90
C LYS A 63 -9.66 8.72 2.60
N SER A 64 -9.87 7.45 2.27
CA SER A 64 -8.82 6.61 1.71
C SER A 64 -8.34 7.20 0.38
N GLY A 65 -7.03 7.41 0.25
CA GLY A 65 -6.45 7.97 -0.98
C GLY A 65 -6.63 7.02 -2.15
N ILE A 66 -6.43 5.72 -1.93
CA ILE A 66 -6.59 4.72 -2.99
C ILE A 66 -8.04 4.61 -3.46
N GLU A 67 -9.01 4.54 -2.54
CA GLU A 67 -10.44 4.50 -2.91
C GLU A 67 -10.84 5.74 -3.70
N THR A 68 -10.36 6.92 -3.26
CA THR A 68 -10.64 8.17 -3.98
C THR A 68 -10.09 8.15 -5.42
N VAL A 69 -8.90 7.57 -5.63
CA VAL A 69 -8.32 7.46 -6.98
C VAL A 69 -9.07 6.43 -7.81
N LEU A 70 -9.39 5.26 -7.25
CA LEU A 70 -10.12 4.21 -7.95
C LEU A 70 -11.51 4.71 -8.39
N ASP A 71 -12.21 5.45 -7.51
CA ASP A 71 -13.49 6.10 -7.85
C ASP A 71 -13.33 7.12 -9.00
N LEU A 72 -12.29 7.97 -8.93
CA LEU A 72 -12.06 9.02 -9.94
C LEU A 72 -11.73 8.48 -11.34
N VAL A 73 -11.15 7.29 -11.42
CA VAL A 73 -10.82 6.66 -12.70
C VAL A 73 -11.87 5.63 -13.14
N ASP A 74 -13.00 5.54 -12.43
CA ASP A 74 -14.06 4.55 -12.67
C ASP A 74 -13.50 3.12 -12.79
N PHE A 75 -12.60 2.74 -11.84
CA PHE A 75 -11.81 1.51 -11.92
C PHE A 75 -12.69 0.27 -12.07
N ASP A 76 -13.80 0.17 -11.35
CA ASP A 76 -14.72 -0.97 -11.41
C ASP A 76 -15.36 -1.13 -12.79
N GLU A 77 -15.64 -0.03 -13.50
CA GLU A 77 -16.13 -0.11 -14.87
C GLU A 77 -15.07 -0.68 -15.81
N HIS A 78 -13.80 -0.36 -15.58
CA HIS A 78 -12.68 -0.90 -16.36
C HIS A 78 -12.43 -2.39 -16.11
N LEU A 79 -12.90 -2.96 -15.00
CA LEU A 79 -12.74 -4.38 -14.70
C LEU A 79 -13.67 -5.30 -15.53
N LYS A 80 -14.73 -4.78 -16.16
CA LYS A 80 -15.78 -5.60 -16.81
C LYS A 80 -15.29 -6.49 -17.95
N ASP A 81 -14.27 -6.05 -18.68
CA ASP A 81 -13.74 -6.74 -19.85
C ASP A 81 -12.24 -7.09 -19.68
N VAL A 82 -11.82 -7.38 -18.45
CA VAL A 82 -10.42 -7.63 -18.10
C VAL A 82 -10.26 -9.06 -17.58
N ASP A 83 -9.29 -9.79 -18.11
CA ASP A 83 -8.97 -11.17 -17.66
C ASP A 83 -8.01 -11.19 -16.47
N ILE A 84 -7.19 -10.15 -16.28
CA ILE A 84 -6.20 -10.05 -15.23
C ILE A 84 -5.80 -8.58 -15.00
N VAL A 85 -5.57 -8.22 -13.75
CA VAL A 85 -5.01 -6.93 -13.37
C VAL A 85 -3.56 -7.10 -12.93
N VAL A 86 -2.67 -6.23 -13.40
CA VAL A 86 -1.30 -6.15 -12.94
C VAL A 86 -1.12 -4.85 -12.19
N THR A 87 -0.78 -4.94 -10.91
CA THR A 87 -0.46 -3.79 -10.05
C THR A 87 0.97 -3.89 -9.54
N GLY A 88 1.43 -2.94 -8.75
CA GLY A 88 2.75 -3.04 -8.15
C GLY A 88 3.16 -1.83 -7.33
N GLU A 89 4.29 -1.97 -6.67
CA GLU A 89 4.95 -0.91 -5.90
C GLU A 89 6.46 -1.16 -5.81
N GLY A 90 7.22 -0.18 -5.33
CA GLY A 90 8.69 -0.31 -5.21
C GLY A 90 9.10 -1.38 -4.22
N ALA A 91 8.45 -1.46 -3.07
CA ALA A 91 8.69 -2.48 -2.04
C ALA A 91 7.38 -2.82 -1.33
N THR A 92 7.12 -4.12 -1.16
CA THR A 92 5.96 -4.61 -0.40
C THR A 92 6.40 -5.30 0.87
N ASP A 93 5.70 -5.02 1.97
CA ASP A 93 5.91 -5.61 3.29
C ASP A 93 4.57 -5.64 4.07
N TRP A 94 4.61 -5.93 5.36
CA TRP A 94 3.44 -5.93 6.24
C TRP A 94 2.61 -4.63 6.22
N GLN A 95 3.19 -3.50 5.77
CA GLN A 95 2.48 -2.22 5.69
C GLN A 95 1.62 -2.08 4.43
N SER A 96 1.83 -2.93 3.44
CA SER A 96 1.10 -2.86 2.15
C SER A 96 -0.39 -3.17 2.30
N VAL A 97 -0.80 -3.77 3.43
CA VAL A 97 -2.21 -4.04 3.78
C VAL A 97 -2.91 -2.87 4.48
N PHE A 98 -2.24 -1.74 4.68
CA PHE A 98 -2.83 -0.58 5.38
C PHE A 98 -3.26 0.54 4.42
N GLY A 99 -4.22 0.26 3.54
CA GLY A 99 -4.84 1.28 2.67
C GLY A 99 -3.92 1.80 1.56
N LYS A 100 -2.95 0.98 1.12
CA LYS A 100 -2.07 1.30 -0.02
C LYS A 100 -2.65 0.80 -1.35
N VAL A 101 -2.01 1.18 -2.44
CA VAL A 101 -2.46 0.89 -3.82
C VAL A 101 -2.75 -0.58 -4.04
N MET A 102 -1.83 -1.47 -3.66
CA MET A 102 -2.00 -2.91 -3.88
C MET A 102 -3.20 -3.48 -3.14
N GLN A 103 -3.47 -3.02 -1.91
CA GLN A 103 -4.64 -3.46 -1.15
C GLN A 103 -5.94 -3.00 -1.81
N GLY A 104 -6.07 -1.71 -2.16
CA GLY A 104 -7.28 -1.19 -2.80
C GLY A 104 -7.55 -1.89 -4.12
N VAL A 105 -6.57 -1.95 -5.02
CA VAL A 105 -6.70 -2.67 -6.30
C VAL A 105 -7.09 -4.14 -6.10
N GLY A 106 -6.43 -4.83 -5.17
CA GLY A 106 -6.72 -6.24 -4.89
C GLY A 106 -8.14 -6.47 -4.38
N VAL A 107 -8.62 -5.63 -3.46
CA VAL A 107 -9.99 -5.72 -2.93
C VAL A 107 -11.03 -5.54 -4.03
N HIS A 108 -10.91 -4.54 -4.89
CA HIS A 108 -11.80 -4.32 -6.02
C HIS A 108 -11.77 -5.51 -7.00
N CYS A 109 -10.58 -5.98 -7.36
CA CYS A 109 -10.44 -7.16 -8.23
C CYS A 109 -11.10 -8.40 -7.62
N LYS A 110 -10.94 -8.63 -6.31
CA LYS A 110 -11.56 -9.74 -5.59
C LYS A 110 -13.09 -9.69 -5.62
N VAL A 111 -13.68 -8.51 -5.46
CA VAL A 111 -15.14 -8.29 -5.53
C VAL A 111 -15.66 -8.61 -6.93
N HIS A 112 -14.91 -8.25 -7.97
CA HIS A 112 -15.28 -8.50 -9.37
C HIS A 112 -14.83 -9.86 -9.90
N HIS A 113 -14.22 -10.71 -9.05
CA HIS A 113 -13.70 -12.04 -9.43
C HIS A 113 -12.63 -12.00 -10.54
N ILE A 114 -11.87 -10.92 -10.62
CA ILE A 114 -10.76 -10.74 -11.56
C ILE A 114 -9.45 -11.03 -10.82
N PRO A 115 -8.60 -11.95 -11.29
CA PRO A 115 -7.30 -12.19 -10.66
C PRO A 115 -6.41 -10.97 -10.76
N ALA A 116 -5.78 -10.60 -9.64
CA ALA A 116 -4.79 -9.53 -9.59
C ALA A 116 -3.43 -10.07 -9.21
N VAL A 117 -2.38 -9.64 -9.90
CA VAL A 117 -0.99 -9.99 -9.60
C VAL A 117 -0.16 -8.72 -9.42
N ALA A 118 0.88 -8.78 -8.61
CA ALA A 118 1.74 -7.65 -8.35
C ALA A 118 3.16 -7.85 -8.90
N ILE A 119 3.71 -6.80 -9.54
CA ILE A 119 5.14 -6.71 -9.84
C ILE A 119 5.73 -5.67 -8.87
N VAL A 120 6.65 -6.09 -8.03
CA VAL A 120 7.23 -5.24 -6.99
C VAL A 120 8.76 -5.23 -7.08
N GLY A 121 9.41 -4.16 -6.64
CA GLY A 121 10.87 -4.10 -6.59
C GLY A 121 11.44 -5.13 -5.64
N SER A 122 10.90 -5.22 -4.43
CA SER A 122 11.32 -6.19 -3.41
C SER A 122 10.18 -6.61 -2.49
N MET A 123 10.34 -7.77 -1.85
CA MET A 123 9.44 -8.28 -0.81
C MET A 123 10.13 -8.25 0.54
N GLY A 124 9.49 -7.62 1.52
CA GLY A 124 9.88 -7.65 2.92
C GLY A 124 9.06 -8.63 3.74
N LYS A 125 9.33 -8.67 5.04
CA LYS A 125 8.59 -9.52 5.98
C LYS A 125 7.10 -9.14 6.00
N GLY A 126 6.20 -10.13 5.91
CA GLY A 126 4.76 -9.93 5.92
C GLY A 126 4.17 -9.44 4.59
N ALA A 127 4.96 -9.40 3.51
CA ALA A 127 4.46 -9.07 2.17
C ALA A 127 3.32 -9.99 1.69
N GLU A 128 3.34 -11.25 2.14
CA GLU A 128 2.34 -12.26 1.77
C GLU A 128 0.95 -12.01 2.37
N ASP A 129 0.84 -11.14 3.39
CA ASP A 129 -0.45 -10.77 3.99
C ASP A 129 -1.39 -10.13 2.96
N ILE A 130 -0.84 -9.57 1.87
CA ILE A 130 -1.60 -8.95 0.79
C ILE A 130 -2.46 -9.96 0.00
N TYR A 131 -2.13 -11.26 0.04
CA TYR A 131 -2.92 -12.30 -0.63
C TYR A 131 -4.35 -12.39 -0.09
N ALA A 132 -4.55 -12.08 1.20
CA ALA A 132 -5.88 -12.02 1.79
C ALA A 132 -6.77 -10.94 1.16
N TYR A 133 -6.17 -9.95 0.52
CA TYR A 133 -6.83 -8.80 -0.07
C TYR A 133 -7.02 -8.91 -1.60
N GLY A 134 -6.81 -10.08 -2.19
CA GLY A 134 -7.13 -10.34 -3.60
C GLY A 134 -5.94 -10.24 -4.56
N ILE A 135 -4.73 -10.10 -4.06
CA ILE A 135 -3.53 -10.30 -4.86
C ILE A 135 -3.23 -11.81 -4.88
N GLU A 136 -3.21 -12.40 -6.05
CA GLU A 136 -3.01 -13.85 -6.24
C GLU A 136 -1.53 -14.24 -6.26
N SER A 137 -0.65 -13.35 -6.71
CA SER A 137 0.79 -13.61 -6.80
C SER A 137 1.60 -12.32 -6.78
N ILE A 138 2.83 -12.41 -6.26
CA ILE A 138 3.82 -11.33 -6.28
C ILE A 138 5.05 -11.79 -7.05
N ILE A 139 5.51 -10.97 -7.99
CA ILE A 139 6.75 -11.18 -8.74
C ILE A 139 7.69 -10.02 -8.44
N THR A 140 8.90 -10.32 -7.96
CA THR A 140 9.92 -9.29 -7.75
C THR A 140 10.63 -8.94 -9.05
N THR A 141 10.98 -7.65 -9.23
CA THR A 141 11.83 -7.21 -10.35
C THR A 141 13.25 -7.69 -10.15
N VAL A 142 13.78 -7.59 -8.92
CA VAL A 142 15.10 -8.09 -8.55
C VAL A 142 15.13 -9.61 -8.69
N ASN A 143 15.96 -10.12 -9.57
CA ASN A 143 16.05 -11.52 -9.97
C ASN A 143 17.34 -12.23 -9.54
N GLY A 144 18.16 -11.57 -8.73
CA GLY A 144 19.42 -12.07 -8.22
C GLY A 144 19.91 -11.22 -7.07
N ILE A 145 21.04 -11.60 -6.47
CA ILE A 145 21.68 -10.82 -5.40
C ILE A 145 22.37 -9.63 -6.04
N MET A 146 21.97 -8.44 -5.71
CA MET A 146 22.56 -7.19 -6.17
C MET A 146 22.39 -6.07 -5.15
N PRO A 147 23.26 -5.06 -5.11
CA PRO A 147 23.05 -3.84 -4.33
C PRO A 147 21.81 -3.08 -4.75
N LEU A 148 21.22 -2.31 -3.85
CA LEU A 148 20.06 -1.46 -4.16
C LEU A 148 20.38 -0.42 -5.24
N SER A 149 21.61 0.14 -5.24
CA SER A 149 22.07 1.07 -6.28
C SER A 149 21.90 0.50 -7.68
N ASP A 150 22.37 -0.74 -7.87
CA ASP A 150 22.34 -1.43 -9.16
C ASP A 150 20.91 -1.77 -9.58
N ALA A 151 20.08 -2.19 -8.61
CA ALA A 151 18.67 -2.45 -8.84
C ALA A 151 17.90 -1.19 -9.28
N LEU A 152 18.25 -0.02 -8.74
CA LEU A 152 17.66 1.27 -9.13
C LEU A 152 18.18 1.75 -10.48
N GLU A 153 19.50 1.60 -10.75
CA GLU A 153 20.11 1.97 -12.03
C GLU A 153 19.52 1.16 -13.20
N HIS A 154 19.25 -0.13 -12.97
CA HIS A 154 18.71 -1.04 -13.99
C HIS A 154 17.21 -1.33 -13.82
N ALA A 155 16.47 -0.45 -13.16
CA ALA A 155 15.06 -0.69 -12.78
C ALA A 155 14.17 -1.02 -13.97
N GLU A 156 14.35 -0.35 -15.12
CA GLU A 156 13.56 -0.59 -16.32
C GLU A 156 13.79 -2.00 -16.88
N ASP A 157 15.04 -2.41 -17.05
CA ASP A 157 15.38 -3.75 -17.56
C ASP A 157 14.89 -4.85 -16.63
N LEU A 158 15.04 -4.65 -15.31
CA LEU A 158 14.57 -5.58 -14.30
C LEU A 158 13.03 -5.69 -14.31
N TYR A 159 12.32 -4.57 -14.47
CA TYR A 159 10.86 -4.55 -14.59
C TYR A 159 10.39 -5.30 -15.86
N LEU A 160 10.99 -5.01 -17.01
CA LEU A 160 10.69 -5.71 -18.26
C LEU A 160 10.98 -7.22 -18.16
N GLY A 161 12.06 -7.59 -17.45
CA GLY A 161 12.40 -8.97 -17.15
C GLY A 161 11.31 -9.65 -16.27
N ALA A 162 10.83 -8.96 -15.25
CA ALA A 162 9.73 -9.45 -14.39
C ALA A 162 8.43 -9.63 -15.17
N ALA A 163 8.05 -8.64 -15.98
CA ALA A 163 6.87 -8.71 -16.83
C ALA A 163 6.95 -9.92 -17.80
N ARG A 164 8.12 -10.12 -18.44
CA ARG A 164 8.33 -11.30 -19.31
C ARG A 164 8.17 -12.63 -18.55
N ARG A 165 8.67 -12.73 -17.32
CA ARG A 165 8.51 -13.93 -16.49
C ARG A 165 7.03 -14.18 -16.17
N LEU A 166 6.31 -13.15 -15.77
CA LEU A 166 4.87 -13.21 -15.51
C LEU A 166 4.11 -13.77 -16.72
N PHE A 167 4.23 -13.13 -17.88
CA PHE A 167 3.48 -13.55 -19.06
C PHE A 167 3.90 -14.91 -19.63
N LYS A 168 5.16 -15.32 -19.45
CA LYS A 168 5.58 -16.70 -19.76
C LYS A 168 4.92 -17.71 -18.83
N LEU A 169 4.78 -17.42 -17.54
CA LEU A 169 4.13 -18.28 -16.57
C LEU A 169 2.63 -18.39 -16.86
N LEU A 170 1.95 -17.27 -17.15
CA LEU A 170 0.55 -17.27 -17.57
C LEU A 170 0.33 -18.12 -18.82
N LYS A 171 1.18 -17.97 -19.84
CA LYS A 171 1.12 -18.78 -21.07
C LYS A 171 1.31 -20.27 -20.79
N ALA A 172 2.21 -20.63 -19.87
CA ALA A 172 2.38 -22.04 -19.47
C ALA A 172 1.14 -22.57 -18.74
N GLY A 173 0.55 -21.79 -17.85
CA GLY A 173 -0.70 -22.14 -17.16
C GLY A 173 -1.87 -22.37 -18.13
N MET A 174 -2.01 -21.52 -19.14
CA MET A 174 -3.03 -21.70 -20.20
C MET A 174 -2.86 -22.98 -21.03
N GLN A 175 -1.65 -23.52 -21.14
CA GLN A 175 -1.39 -24.80 -21.79
C GLN A 175 -1.83 -25.99 -20.94
N ILE A 176 -1.68 -25.90 -19.62
CA ILE A 176 -2.12 -26.91 -18.65
C ILE A 176 -3.66 -27.04 -18.67
N SER A 177 -4.37 -25.92 -18.74
CA SER A 177 -5.84 -25.89 -18.75
C SER A 177 -6.48 -26.47 -20.03
N LYS A 178 -5.70 -26.65 -21.08
CA LYS A 178 -6.18 -27.22 -22.36
C LYS A 178 -5.91 -28.73 -22.51
N ALA A 179 -5.19 -29.31 -21.54
CA ALA A 179 -4.91 -30.74 -21.49
C ALA A 179 -5.96 -31.46 -20.63
#